data_e497ca8021b04e7c67cea6b3e0465ccb
#
_entry.id   e497ca8021b04e7c67cea6b3e0465ccb
#
_cell.length_a   1.000
_cell.length_b   1.000
_cell.length_c   1.000
_cell.angle_alpha   90.00
_cell.angle_beta   90.00
_cell.angle_gamma   90.00
#
_symmetry.space_group_name_H-M   'P 1'
#
loop_
_entity.id
_entity.type
_entity.pdbx_description
1 polymer ?
#
loop_
_entity_poly.entity_id
_entity_poly.type
_entity_poly.pdbx_seq_one_letter_code
_entity_poly.pdbx_strand_id
1 'polypeptide(L)'
;MSARVHPSACVHDGAEIADDVEIGPFCEVGAGVVLEAGVQLRARASVIGNTRIGARTQIHEGATLGGAPQVKGLVPGSDSRLEIGADCVFRECVTIHTGTPKDAGTTRIGTHCYFMAYSHAGHDCQVGDGCMLANNVAMAGHCRLGPGVNIGGAAAIHQFVEMGEGAMVGGGAILVDDVIPFGLVTGNRARLNGLNLVGLKRSGADKTEINALRAAYRDLFHAEGNFSERVASLARRDPDDPRVIAVLDFIRRERRRPLCRPEAS
;
A
#
# COMPACT_ATOMS: atom_id res chain seq x y z
N MET A 1 -22.39 -8.85 -21.85
CA MET A 1 -21.61 -8.90 -23.13
C MET A 1 -20.45 -9.83 -22.87
N SER A 2 -20.07 -10.71 -23.78
CA SER A 2 -18.93 -11.62 -23.58
C SER A 2 -17.62 -10.83 -23.48
N ALA A 3 -16.64 -11.39 -22.76
CA ALA A 3 -15.30 -10.81 -22.65
C ALA A 3 -14.67 -10.55 -24.03
N ARG A 4 -13.94 -9.46 -24.17
CA ARG A 4 -13.22 -9.09 -25.40
C ARG A 4 -11.75 -9.48 -25.26
N VAL A 5 -11.37 -10.59 -25.87
CA VAL A 5 -10.00 -11.13 -25.82
C VAL A 5 -9.31 -10.95 -27.16
N HIS A 6 -8.16 -10.28 -27.17
CA HIS A 6 -7.37 -10.11 -28.39
C HIS A 6 -6.81 -11.47 -28.85
N PRO A 7 -6.81 -11.79 -30.18
CA PRO A 7 -6.36 -13.11 -30.66
C PRO A 7 -4.92 -13.50 -30.29
N SER A 8 -4.06 -12.54 -30.00
CA SER A 8 -2.68 -12.80 -29.58
C SER A 8 -2.51 -12.88 -28.07
N ALA A 9 -3.58 -12.77 -27.28
CA ALA A 9 -3.52 -12.98 -25.85
C ALA A 9 -3.49 -14.50 -25.53
N CYS A 10 -2.75 -14.85 -24.47
CA CYS A 10 -2.72 -16.22 -23.95
C CYS A 10 -3.56 -16.27 -22.66
N VAL A 11 -4.71 -16.91 -22.74
CA VAL A 11 -5.57 -17.17 -21.58
C VAL A 11 -5.52 -18.66 -21.31
N HIS A 12 -5.04 -19.03 -20.12
CA HIS A 12 -4.90 -20.45 -19.76
C HIS A 12 -6.24 -21.04 -19.31
N ASP A 13 -6.43 -22.33 -19.57
CA ASP A 13 -7.58 -23.08 -19.09
C ASP A 13 -7.66 -23.00 -17.55
N GLY A 14 -8.86 -22.70 -17.03
CA GLY A 14 -9.10 -22.53 -15.59
C GLY A 14 -9.14 -21.07 -15.13
N ALA A 15 -8.81 -20.10 -15.98
CA ALA A 15 -9.04 -18.69 -15.68
C ALA A 15 -10.55 -18.38 -15.67
N GLU A 16 -10.98 -17.65 -14.63
CA GLU A 16 -12.37 -17.17 -14.50
C GLU A 16 -12.44 -15.71 -14.96
N ILE A 17 -13.15 -15.43 -16.04
CA ILE A 17 -13.21 -14.10 -16.67
C ILE A 17 -14.67 -13.66 -16.78
N ALA A 18 -15.00 -12.52 -16.17
CA ALA A 18 -16.34 -11.94 -16.26
C ALA A 18 -16.64 -11.42 -17.68
N ASP A 19 -17.91 -11.28 -17.99
CA ASP A 19 -18.40 -11.03 -19.34
C ASP A 19 -17.91 -9.75 -20.03
N ASP A 20 -17.61 -8.70 -19.31
CA ASP A 20 -17.25 -7.38 -19.86
C ASP A 20 -15.76 -7.03 -19.70
N VAL A 21 -14.93 -8.04 -19.45
CA VAL A 21 -13.47 -7.90 -19.36
C VAL A 21 -12.86 -7.64 -20.72
N GLU A 22 -11.85 -6.77 -20.77
CA GLU A 22 -11.05 -6.48 -21.97
C GLU A 22 -9.63 -6.99 -21.79
N ILE A 23 -9.16 -7.88 -22.67
CA ILE A 23 -7.79 -8.41 -22.68
C ILE A 23 -7.10 -8.01 -23.97
N GLY A 24 -6.11 -7.12 -23.87
CA GLY A 24 -5.33 -6.57 -24.96
C GLY A 24 -4.33 -7.55 -25.58
N PRO A 25 -3.57 -7.09 -26.62
CA PRO A 25 -2.64 -7.95 -27.32
C PRO A 25 -1.46 -8.40 -26.47
N PHE A 26 -1.05 -9.65 -26.66
CA PHE A 26 0.09 -10.27 -25.98
C PHE A 26 -0.01 -10.28 -24.46
N CYS A 27 -1.21 -10.17 -23.90
CA CYS A 27 -1.45 -10.39 -22.48
C CYS A 27 -1.36 -11.87 -22.12
N GLU A 28 -0.99 -12.16 -20.86
CA GLU A 28 -1.04 -13.49 -20.28
C GLU A 28 -1.98 -13.50 -19.08
N VAL A 29 -2.91 -14.47 -19.05
CA VAL A 29 -3.83 -14.71 -17.93
C VAL A 29 -3.68 -16.16 -17.47
N GLY A 30 -3.12 -16.37 -16.29
CA GLY A 30 -2.83 -17.70 -15.73
C GLY A 30 -4.08 -18.46 -15.29
N ALA A 31 -3.97 -19.80 -15.18
CA ALA A 31 -5.08 -20.69 -14.87
C ALA A 31 -5.78 -20.42 -13.51
N GLY A 32 -5.06 -19.88 -12.52
CA GLY A 32 -5.63 -19.57 -11.19
C GLY A 32 -6.14 -18.13 -11.06
N VAL A 33 -6.34 -17.43 -12.16
CA VAL A 33 -6.71 -16.01 -12.17
C VAL A 33 -8.22 -15.84 -12.24
N VAL A 34 -8.74 -14.89 -11.43
CA VAL A 34 -10.13 -14.43 -11.48
C VAL A 34 -10.13 -12.95 -11.85
N LEU A 35 -10.75 -12.59 -12.98
CA LEU A 35 -10.96 -11.22 -13.41
C LEU A 35 -12.44 -10.84 -13.26
N GLU A 36 -12.73 -9.89 -12.37
CA GLU A 36 -14.09 -9.41 -12.15
C GLU A 36 -14.55 -8.44 -13.24
N ALA A 37 -15.82 -8.03 -13.19
CA ALA A 37 -16.49 -7.21 -14.19
C ALA A 37 -15.74 -5.91 -14.53
N GLY A 38 -15.59 -5.59 -15.80
CA GLY A 38 -15.00 -4.35 -16.29
C GLY A 38 -13.49 -4.24 -16.14
N VAL A 39 -12.80 -5.31 -15.79
CA VAL A 39 -11.32 -5.33 -15.73
C VAL A 39 -10.74 -5.15 -17.12
N GLN A 40 -9.68 -4.34 -17.25
CA GLN A 40 -9.01 -4.04 -18.50
C GLN A 40 -7.51 -4.35 -18.41
N LEU A 41 -7.04 -5.26 -19.25
CA LEU A 41 -5.62 -5.54 -19.45
C LEU A 41 -5.15 -4.86 -20.73
N ARG A 42 -4.17 -3.96 -20.64
CA ARG A 42 -3.50 -3.35 -21.80
C ARG A 42 -2.40 -4.28 -22.32
N ALA A 43 -1.82 -3.93 -23.46
CA ALA A 43 -0.86 -4.78 -24.16
C ALA A 43 0.28 -5.31 -23.26
N ARG A 44 0.60 -6.59 -23.37
CA ARG A 44 1.69 -7.26 -22.61
C ARG A 44 1.53 -7.24 -21.10
N ALA A 45 0.35 -6.97 -20.56
CA ALA A 45 0.09 -7.16 -19.14
C ALA A 45 0.01 -8.67 -18.84
N SER A 46 0.59 -9.09 -17.71
CA SER A 46 0.54 -10.47 -17.21
C SER A 46 -0.14 -10.52 -15.86
N VAL A 47 -1.19 -11.33 -15.73
CA VAL A 47 -1.84 -11.66 -14.47
C VAL A 47 -1.71 -13.16 -14.28
N ILE A 48 -0.94 -13.58 -13.28
CA ILE A 48 -0.54 -14.98 -13.10
C ILE A 48 -0.70 -15.43 -11.64
N GLY A 49 -0.39 -16.69 -11.39
CA GLY A 49 -0.54 -17.27 -10.05
C GLY A 49 -2.01 -17.34 -9.60
N ASN A 50 -2.22 -17.51 -8.32
CA ASN A 50 -3.56 -17.48 -7.71
C ASN A 50 -3.92 -16.02 -7.40
N THR A 51 -4.48 -15.32 -8.39
CA THR A 51 -4.68 -13.87 -8.36
C THR A 51 -6.13 -13.51 -8.66
N ARG A 52 -6.75 -12.73 -7.76
CA ARG A 52 -8.07 -12.14 -7.97
C ARG A 52 -7.96 -10.63 -8.19
N ILE A 53 -8.55 -10.15 -9.27
CA ILE A 53 -8.60 -8.73 -9.64
C ILE A 53 -10.03 -8.24 -9.54
N GLY A 54 -10.26 -7.27 -8.65
CA GLY A 54 -11.56 -6.64 -8.43
C GLY A 54 -12.04 -5.79 -9.60
N ALA A 55 -13.33 -5.58 -9.65
CA ALA A 55 -14.06 -4.96 -10.76
C ALA A 55 -13.49 -3.60 -11.20
N ARG A 56 -13.57 -3.27 -12.49
CA ARG A 56 -13.17 -2.00 -13.13
C ARG A 56 -11.69 -1.62 -12.96
N THR A 57 -10.86 -2.55 -12.51
CA THR A 57 -9.42 -2.33 -12.35
C THR A 57 -8.74 -2.30 -13.73
N GLN A 58 -7.79 -1.38 -13.90
CA GLN A 58 -7.03 -1.17 -15.12
C GLN A 58 -5.58 -1.60 -14.92
N ILE A 59 -5.08 -2.44 -15.82
CA ILE A 59 -3.72 -2.99 -15.78
C ILE A 59 -3.03 -2.58 -17.07
N HIS A 60 -2.06 -1.66 -16.98
CA HIS A 60 -1.38 -1.06 -18.12
C HIS A 60 -0.23 -1.93 -18.63
N GLU A 61 0.40 -1.46 -19.70
CA GLU A 61 1.35 -2.18 -20.51
C GLU A 61 2.52 -2.74 -19.70
N GLY A 62 2.77 -4.02 -19.85
CA GLY A 62 3.90 -4.72 -19.24
C GLY A 62 3.82 -4.88 -17.71
N ALA A 63 2.72 -4.51 -17.07
CA ALA A 63 2.53 -4.78 -15.65
C ALA A 63 2.43 -6.31 -15.40
N THR A 64 3.02 -6.79 -14.30
CA THR A 64 2.99 -8.20 -13.89
C THR A 64 2.42 -8.32 -12.48
N LEU A 65 1.23 -8.88 -12.38
CA LEU A 65 0.51 -9.07 -11.11
C LEU A 65 0.41 -10.56 -10.78
N GLY A 66 0.73 -10.92 -9.54
CA GLY A 66 0.67 -12.31 -9.07
C GLY A 66 1.94 -13.11 -9.32
N GLY A 67 3.05 -12.45 -9.62
CA GLY A 67 4.36 -13.11 -9.71
C GLY A 67 4.74 -13.83 -8.40
N ALA A 68 5.58 -14.86 -8.51
CA ALA A 68 6.08 -15.59 -7.36
C ALA A 68 6.87 -14.68 -6.40
N PRO A 69 6.79 -14.90 -5.07
CA PRO A 69 7.57 -14.15 -4.10
C PRO A 69 9.07 -14.17 -4.40
N GLN A 70 9.73 -13.01 -4.34
CA GLN A 70 11.19 -12.91 -4.56
C GLN A 70 11.97 -13.35 -3.31
N VAL A 71 11.75 -14.58 -2.87
CA VAL A 71 12.43 -15.18 -1.71
C VAL A 71 13.29 -16.34 -2.21
N LYS A 72 14.60 -16.23 -2.01
CA LYS A 72 15.56 -17.26 -2.47
C LYS A 72 15.23 -18.62 -1.85
N GLY A 73 15.05 -19.63 -2.70
CA GLY A 73 14.77 -21.01 -2.30
C GLY A 73 13.33 -21.26 -1.87
N LEU A 74 12.44 -20.28 -2.00
CA LEU A 74 11.00 -20.50 -1.79
C LEU A 74 10.38 -21.08 -3.07
N VAL A 75 9.69 -22.20 -2.93
CA VAL A 75 8.75 -22.70 -3.95
C VAL A 75 7.38 -22.18 -3.56
N PRO A 76 6.68 -21.40 -4.40
CA PRO A 76 5.33 -20.94 -4.11
C PRO A 76 4.43 -22.14 -3.83
N GLY A 77 3.71 -22.10 -2.71
CA GLY A 77 2.70 -23.09 -2.40
C GLY A 77 1.38 -22.80 -3.11
N SER A 78 0.48 -23.78 -3.17
CA SER A 78 -0.88 -23.61 -3.69
C SER A 78 -1.68 -22.51 -2.96
N ASP A 79 -1.29 -22.16 -1.74
CA ASP A 79 -1.98 -21.18 -0.90
C ASP A 79 -1.45 -19.75 -1.05
N SER A 80 -0.39 -19.53 -1.87
CA SER A 80 0.12 -18.21 -2.17
C SER A 80 -0.86 -17.44 -3.06
N ARG A 81 -1.32 -16.26 -2.61
CA ARG A 81 -2.39 -15.49 -3.27
C ARG A 81 -2.04 -14.02 -3.43
N LEU A 82 -2.70 -13.41 -4.43
CA LEU A 82 -2.80 -11.97 -4.58
C LEU A 82 -4.28 -11.59 -4.70
N GLU A 83 -4.75 -10.72 -3.83
CA GLU A 83 -6.11 -10.18 -3.85
C GLU A 83 -6.05 -8.67 -4.08
N ILE A 84 -6.69 -8.18 -5.13
CA ILE A 84 -6.76 -6.79 -5.51
C ILE A 84 -8.22 -6.34 -5.51
N GLY A 85 -8.50 -5.25 -4.82
CA GLY A 85 -9.82 -4.62 -4.77
C GLY A 85 -10.23 -3.98 -6.10
N ALA A 86 -11.45 -3.43 -6.13
CA ALA A 86 -12.01 -2.79 -7.31
C ALA A 86 -11.41 -1.38 -7.56
N ASP A 87 -11.61 -0.87 -8.78
CA ASP A 87 -11.30 0.51 -9.19
C ASP A 87 -9.82 0.90 -9.02
N CYS A 88 -8.92 -0.07 -9.10
CA CYS A 88 -7.48 0.15 -9.02
C CYS A 88 -6.89 0.45 -10.41
N VAL A 89 -5.76 1.15 -10.41
CA VAL A 89 -4.98 1.41 -11.63
C VAL A 89 -3.53 1.01 -11.39
N PHE A 90 -3.04 0.08 -12.21
CA PHE A 90 -1.64 -0.34 -12.24
C PHE A 90 -1.03 0.13 -13.54
N ARG A 91 -0.14 1.11 -13.48
CA ARG A 91 0.52 1.72 -14.61
C ARG A 91 1.61 0.79 -15.17
N GLU A 92 2.31 1.29 -16.16
CA GLU A 92 3.28 0.52 -16.97
C GLU A 92 4.34 -0.16 -16.10
N CYS A 93 4.59 -1.44 -16.36
CA CYS A 93 5.63 -2.23 -15.72
C CYS A 93 5.55 -2.30 -14.18
N VAL A 94 4.39 -2.09 -13.58
CA VAL A 94 4.16 -2.37 -12.16
C VAL A 94 4.34 -3.85 -11.88
N THR A 95 4.93 -4.20 -10.74
CA THR A 95 5.06 -5.59 -10.30
C THR A 95 4.51 -5.80 -8.91
N ILE A 96 3.65 -6.82 -8.72
CA ILE A 96 3.11 -7.22 -7.41
C ILE A 96 3.22 -8.73 -7.27
N HIS A 97 3.75 -9.19 -6.14
CA HIS A 97 3.95 -10.61 -5.87
C HIS A 97 2.88 -11.18 -4.95
N THR A 98 2.62 -12.47 -5.10
CA THR A 98 1.74 -13.23 -4.17
C THR A 98 2.35 -13.30 -2.77
N GLY A 99 1.56 -13.69 -1.78
CA GLY A 99 2.06 -13.94 -0.42
C GLY A 99 2.92 -15.20 -0.31
N THR A 100 3.49 -15.43 0.87
CA THR A 100 4.31 -16.61 1.17
C THR A 100 3.58 -17.57 2.11
N PRO A 101 3.77 -18.89 2.00
CA PRO A 101 3.12 -19.87 2.88
C PRO A 101 3.53 -19.74 4.36
N LYS A 102 4.56 -18.96 4.66
CA LYS A 102 5.11 -18.78 6.01
C LYS A 102 4.50 -17.63 6.80
N ASP A 103 3.69 -16.80 6.17
CA ASP A 103 2.99 -15.66 6.80
C ASP A 103 1.50 -15.70 6.44
N ALA A 104 0.90 -14.58 6.09
CA ALA A 104 -0.51 -14.48 5.71
C ALA A 104 -0.88 -15.28 4.44
N GLY A 105 0.10 -15.73 3.67
CA GLY A 105 -0.12 -16.43 2.39
C GLY A 105 -0.68 -15.54 1.30
N THR A 106 -1.06 -14.31 1.62
CA THR A 106 -1.81 -13.44 0.74
C THR A 106 -1.28 -12.01 0.77
N THR A 107 -0.89 -11.50 -0.39
CA THR A 107 -0.71 -10.06 -0.62
C THR A 107 -2.08 -9.45 -0.92
N ARG A 108 -2.44 -8.35 -0.24
CA ARG A 108 -3.71 -7.64 -0.44
C ARG A 108 -3.48 -6.20 -0.83
N ILE A 109 -4.22 -5.77 -1.85
CA ILE A 109 -4.33 -4.37 -2.27
C ILE A 109 -5.80 -3.99 -2.17
N GLY A 110 -6.10 -2.92 -1.44
CA GLY A 110 -7.45 -2.40 -1.26
C GLY A 110 -8.05 -1.83 -2.54
N THR A 111 -9.20 -1.17 -2.42
CA THR A 111 -9.91 -0.53 -3.54
C THR A 111 -9.34 0.85 -3.86
N HIS A 112 -9.58 1.36 -5.07
CA HIS A 112 -9.18 2.72 -5.51
C HIS A 112 -7.69 3.03 -5.36
N CYS A 113 -6.82 2.03 -5.41
CA CYS A 113 -5.37 2.20 -5.33
C CYS A 113 -4.78 2.60 -6.69
N TYR A 114 -3.73 3.44 -6.66
CA TYR A 114 -3.04 3.90 -7.84
C TYR A 114 -1.54 3.60 -7.76
N PHE A 115 -1.06 2.69 -8.59
CA PHE A 115 0.34 2.30 -8.69
C PHE A 115 0.90 2.89 -9.98
N MET A 116 1.79 3.88 -9.86
CA MET A 116 2.44 4.51 -11.01
C MET A 116 3.53 3.62 -11.60
N ALA A 117 3.97 3.96 -12.80
CA ALA A 117 4.90 3.15 -13.58
C ALA A 117 6.15 2.72 -12.79
N TYR A 118 6.53 1.45 -12.99
CA TYR A 118 7.67 0.79 -12.34
C TYR A 118 7.60 0.70 -10.81
N SER A 119 6.45 0.96 -10.17
CA SER A 119 6.33 0.71 -8.74
C SER A 119 6.21 -0.79 -8.46
N HIS A 120 6.69 -1.19 -7.27
CA HIS A 120 6.76 -2.57 -6.84
C HIS A 120 6.16 -2.76 -5.46
N ALA A 121 5.36 -3.81 -5.29
CA ALA A 121 4.95 -4.33 -3.99
C ALA A 121 5.40 -5.78 -3.81
N GLY A 122 6.21 -6.02 -2.77
CA GLY A 122 6.68 -7.34 -2.39
C GLY A 122 5.57 -8.23 -1.83
N HIS A 123 5.93 -9.48 -1.57
CA HIS A 123 5.04 -10.50 -1.01
C HIS A 123 4.49 -10.13 0.38
N ASP A 124 3.32 -10.64 0.73
CA ASP A 124 2.67 -10.45 2.04
C ASP A 124 2.35 -8.99 2.43
N CYS A 125 2.44 -8.05 1.49
CA CYS A 125 2.04 -6.66 1.71
C CYS A 125 0.53 -6.58 1.93
N GLN A 126 0.11 -5.69 2.85
CA GLN A 126 -1.28 -5.36 3.13
C GLN A 126 -1.47 -3.87 2.88
N VAL A 127 -2.10 -3.51 1.79
CA VAL A 127 -2.30 -2.12 1.34
C VAL A 127 -3.77 -1.76 1.49
N GLY A 128 -4.06 -0.73 2.27
CA GLY A 128 -5.41 -0.21 2.47
C GLY A 128 -5.96 0.51 1.23
N ASP A 129 -7.21 0.93 1.32
CA ASP A 129 -7.92 1.60 0.22
C ASP A 129 -7.31 2.97 -0.12
N GLY A 130 -7.40 3.37 -1.39
CA GLY A 130 -7.01 4.70 -1.84
C GLY A 130 -5.52 5.02 -1.72
N CYS A 131 -4.66 4.02 -1.58
CA CYS A 131 -3.22 4.23 -1.52
C CYS A 131 -2.64 4.58 -2.89
N MET A 132 -1.59 5.41 -2.88
CA MET A 132 -0.87 5.80 -4.08
C MET A 132 0.63 5.55 -3.94
N LEU A 133 1.20 4.77 -4.86
CA LEU A 133 2.63 4.56 -5.00
C LEU A 133 3.09 5.26 -6.28
N ALA A 134 3.93 6.28 -6.15
CA ALA A 134 4.44 7.01 -7.29
C ALA A 134 5.51 6.19 -8.07
N ASN A 135 5.99 6.74 -9.18
CA ASN A 135 6.95 6.07 -10.06
C ASN A 135 8.18 5.54 -9.31
N ASN A 136 8.59 4.32 -9.65
CA ASN A 136 9.79 3.67 -9.11
C ASN A 136 9.80 3.46 -7.58
N VAL A 137 8.66 3.47 -6.91
CA VAL A 137 8.58 3.06 -5.50
C VAL A 137 8.93 1.58 -5.39
N ALA A 138 9.86 1.24 -4.50
CA ALA A 138 10.23 -0.14 -4.17
C ALA A 138 9.78 -0.48 -2.75
N MET A 139 8.68 -1.21 -2.62
CA MET A 139 8.15 -1.65 -1.33
C MET A 139 8.46 -3.12 -1.08
N ALA A 140 9.30 -3.40 -0.09
CA ALA A 140 9.67 -4.77 0.28
C ALA A 140 8.50 -5.53 0.91
N GLY A 141 8.67 -6.84 1.10
CA GLY A 141 7.60 -7.69 1.64
C GLY A 141 7.14 -7.34 3.05
N HIS A 142 5.94 -7.82 3.40
CA HIS A 142 5.30 -7.68 4.72
C HIS A 142 4.98 -6.24 5.16
N CYS A 143 5.03 -5.26 4.27
CA CYS A 143 4.65 -3.88 4.59
C CYS A 143 3.13 -3.77 4.78
N ARG A 144 2.71 -2.89 5.70
CA ARG A 144 1.30 -2.59 5.97
C ARG A 144 1.03 -1.11 5.79
N LEU A 145 0.13 -0.77 4.89
CA LEU A 145 -0.29 0.60 4.60
C LEU A 145 -1.75 0.78 5.04
N GLY A 146 -1.99 1.73 5.92
CA GLY A 146 -3.35 2.20 6.20
C GLY A 146 -3.97 2.90 4.98
N PRO A 147 -5.29 3.14 5.00
CA PRO A 147 -5.98 3.81 3.89
C PRO A 147 -5.37 5.17 3.54
N GLY A 148 -5.35 5.53 2.26
CA GLY A 148 -4.92 6.84 1.78
C GLY A 148 -3.43 7.16 1.95
N VAL A 149 -2.59 6.16 2.22
CA VAL A 149 -1.14 6.36 2.26
C VAL A 149 -0.62 6.74 0.89
N ASN A 150 0.26 7.75 0.84
CA ASN A 150 0.90 8.20 -0.37
C ASN A 150 2.41 8.03 -0.28
N ILE A 151 3.02 7.38 -1.27
CA ILE A 151 4.47 7.16 -1.32
C ILE A 151 5.03 7.87 -2.54
N GLY A 152 5.91 8.84 -2.29
CA GLY A 152 6.57 9.64 -3.32
C GLY A 152 7.55 8.85 -4.18
N GLY A 153 7.77 9.32 -5.40
CA GLY A 153 8.59 8.62 -6.40
C GLY A 153 9.99 8.24 -5.93
N ALA A 154 10.49 7.12 -6.38
CA ALA A 154 11.80 6.57 -6.05
C ALA A 154 12.04 6.34 -4.55
N ALA A 155 10.99 6.27 -3.72
CA ALA A 155 11.12 5.89 -2.33
C ALA A 155 11.33 4.36 -2.19
N ALA A 156 12.17 3.96 -1.23
CA ALA A 156 12.41 2.56 -0.88
C ALA A 156 11.90 2.28 0.53
N ILE A 157 11.04 1.27 0.67
CA ILE A 157 10.38 0.90 1.92
C ILE A 157 10.91 -0.44 2.39
N HIS A 158 11.52 -0.45 3.58
CA HIS A 158 12.06 -1.68 4.16
C HIS A 158 10.94 -2.66 4.57
N GLN A 159 11.25 -3.94 4.54
CA GLN A 159 10.29 -4.99 4.94
C GLN A 159 9.75 -4.78 6.37
N PHE A 160 8.49 -5.14 6.59
CA PHE A 160 7.76 -5.02 7.85
C PHE A 160 7.46 -3.60 8.31
N VAL A 161 7.67 -2.59 7.50
CA VAL A 161 7.27 -1.21 7.82
C VAL A 161 5.74 -1.10 7.82
N GLU A 162 5.22 -0.47 8.86
CA GLU A 162 3.80 -0.10 8.94
C GLU A 162 3.63 1.43 8.81
N MET A 163 2.68 1.82 7.98
CA MET A 163 2.29 3.23 7.79
C MET A 163 0.82 3.40 8.16
N GLY A 164 0.54 4.31 9.09
CA GLY A 164 -0.84 4.64 9.44
C GLY A 164 -1.58 5.37 8.33
N GLU A 165 -2.90 5.45 8.43
CA GLU A 165 -3.76 6.09 7.45
C GLU A 165 -3.30 7.51 7.09
N GLY A 166 -3.43 7.91 5.83
CA GLY A 166 -3.10 9.25 5.36
C GLY A 166 -1.63 9.66 5.50
N ALA A 167 -0.73 8.75 5.87
CA ALA A 167 0.70 9.05 5.95
C ALA A 167 1.28 9.37 4.56
N MET A 168 2.32 10.20 4.53
CA MET A 168 3.02 10.61 3.33
C MET A 168 4.52 10.32 3.45
N VAL A 169 5.05 9.62 2.46
CA VAL A 169 6.50 9.41 2.29
C VAL A 169 6.98 10.30 1.15
N GLY A 170 7.94 11.16 1.41
CA GLY A 170 8.52 12.04 0.40
C GLY A 170 9.31 11.27 -0.67
N GLY A 171 9.42 11.86 -1.87
CA GLY A 171 10.18 11.25 -2.96
C GLY A 171 11.65 11.02 -2.60
N GLY A 172 12.24 9.91 -3.07
CA GLY A 172 13.61 9.53 -2.78
C GLY A 172 13.89 9.10 -1.34
N ALA A 173 12.87 8.99 -0.49
CA ALA A 173 13.06 8.59 0.90
C ALA A 173 13.42 7.10 1.03
N ILE A 174 14.30 6.78 1.98
CA ILE A 174 14.56 5.40 2.41
C ILE A 174 13.93 5.21 3.79
N LEU A 175 12.80 4.52 3.83
CA LEU A 175 12.01 4.32 5.05
C LEU A 175 12.31 2.96 5.67
N VAL A 176 12.74 2.95 6.93
CA VAL A 176 13.09 1.74 7.68
C VAL A 176 12.26 1.56 8.95
N ASP A 177 11.57 2.60 9.39
CA ASP A 177 10.79 2.67 10.62
C ASP A 177 9.31 2.96 10.32
N ASP A 178 8.42 2.64 11.27
CA ASP A 178 6.97 2.83 11.13
C ASP A 178 6.57 4.31 11.14
N VAL A 179 5.55 4.66 10.37
CA VAL A 179 5.04 6.03 10.24
C VAL A 179 3.68 6.15 10.89
N ILE A 180 3.54 7.07 11.82
CA ILE A 180 2.24 7.37 12.46
C ILE A 180 1.18 7.78 11.45
N PRO A 181 -0.13 7.58 11.73
CA PRO A 181 -1.20 8.14 10.93
C PRO A 181 -0.99 9.63 10.66
N PHE A 182 -1.25 10.04 9.43
CA PHE A 182 -1.10 11.43 8.96
C PHE A 182 0.32 12.00 9.05
N GLY A 183 1.33 11.17 9.37
CA GLY A 183 2.73 11.59 9.42
C GLY A 183 3.30 11.90 8.04
N LEU A 184 4.23 12.86 7.97
CA LEU A 184 5.06 13.15 6.81
C LEU A 184 6.50 12.78 7.11
N VAL A 185 7.07 11.89 6.30
CA VAL A 185 8.47 11.47 6.44
C VAL A 185 9.26 11.77 5.17
N THR A 186 10.53 12.17 5.32
CA THR A 186 11.43 12.45 4.19
C THR A 186 12.87 12.07 4.52
N GLY A 187 13.69 11.92 3.50
CA GLY A 187 15.14 11.75 3.61
C GLY A 187 15.62 10.31 3.52
N ASN A 188 16.95 10.16 3.39
CA ASN A 188 17.64 8.87 3.44
C ASN A 188 17.84 8.47 4.90
N ARG A 189 17.27 7.34 5.31
CA ARG A 189 16.80 7.00 6.65
C ARG A 189 15.77 8.05 7.09
N ALA A 190 14.58 7.92 6.50
CA ALA A 190 13.51 8.90 6.62
C ALA A 190 13.21 9.27 8.08
N ARG A 191 12.98 10.57 8.31
CA ARG A 191 12.61 11.14 9.59
C ARG A 191 11.21 11.72 9.53
N LEU A 192 10.55 11.78 10.68
CA LEU A 192 9.22 12.38 10.81
C LEU A 192 9.34 13.91 10.79
N ASN A 193 8.94 14.54 9.69
CA ASN A 193 9.07 15.98 9.46
C ASN A 193 7.78 16.75 9.77
N GLY A 194 6.82 16.09 10.42
CA GLY A 194 5.55 16.69 10.79
C GLY A 194 4.36 15.89 10.32
N LEU A 195 3.26 16.57 10.06
CA LEU A 195 2.01 15.99 9.60
C LEU A 195 1.78 16.27 8.11
N ASN A 196 1.13 15.35 7.43
CA ASN A 196 0.67 15.50 6.05
C ASN A 196 -0.53 16.47 5.96
N LEU A 197 -0.26 17.77 6.17
CA LEU A 197 -1.31 18.79 6.18
C LEU A 197 -2.03 18.94 4.84
N VAL A 198 -1.35 18.63 3.75
CA VAL A 198 -1.96 18.66 2.40
C VAL A 198 -2.95 17.52 2.26
N GLY A 199 -2.58 16.32 2.66
CA GLY A 199 -3.47 15.15 2.67
C GLY A 199 -4.68 15.37 3.56
N LEU A 200 -4.47 15.86 4.79
CA LEU A 200 -5.56 16.18 5.72
C LEU A 200 -6.59 17.17 5.12
N LYS A 201 -6.13 18.24 4.50
CA LYS A 201 -7.05 19.20 3.84
C LYS A 201 -7.81 18.57 2.66
N ARG A 202 -7.13 17.75 1.86
CA ARG A 202 -7.76 17.06 0.71
C ARG A 202 -8.79 16.03 1.14
N SER A 203 -8.58 15.37 2.29
CA SER A 203 -9.57 14.44 2.87
C SER A 203 -10.74 15.12 3.57
N GLY A 204 -10.81 16.46 3.55
CA GLY A 204 -11.90 17.24 4.12
C GLY A 204 -11.75 17.54 5.61
N ALA A 205 -10.59 17.35 6.22
CA ALA A 205 -10.36 17.71 7.61
C ALA A 205 -10.51 19.22 7.81
N ASP A 206 -11.31 19.61 8.78
CA ASP A 206 -11.52 21.01 9.12
C ASP A 206 -10.36 21.61 9.93
N LYS A 207 -10.41 22.92 10.18
CA LYS A 207 -9.36 23.64 10.90
C LYS A 207 -9.24 23.17 12.37
N THR A 208 -10.34 22.79 12.99
CA THR A 208 -10.37 22.35 14.38
C THR A 208 -9.70 20.99 14.52
N GLU A 209 -10.05 20.05 13.68
CA GLU A 209 -9.44 18.72 13.61
C GLU A 209 -7.93 18.78 13.32
N ILE A 210 -7.51 19.62 12.37
CA ILE A 210 -6.09 19.82 12.06
C ILE A 210 -5.34 20.43 13.26
N ASN A 211 -5.96 21.36 13.98
CA ASN A 211 -5.33 21.97 15.16
C ASN A 211 -5.24 20.98 16.33
N ALA A 212 -6.24 20.15 16.55
CA ALA A 212 -6.21 19.08 17.56
C ALA A 212 -5.05 18.11 17.29
N LEU A 213 -4.93 17.66 16.04
CA LEU A 213 -3.84 16.76 15.64
C LEU A 213 -2.46 17.41 15.74
N ARG A 214 -2.33 18.70 15.41
CA ARG A 214 -1.09 19.47 15.61
C ARG A 214 -0.70 19.61 17.08
N ALA A 215 -1.68 19.82 17.97
CA ALA A 215 -1.44 19.87 19.40
C ALA A 215 -0.95 18.52 19.91
N ALA A 216 -1.63 17.44 19.55
CA ALA A 216 -1.22 16.08 19.88
C ALA A 216 0.20 15.74 19.36
N TYR A 217 0.52 16.13 18.12
CA TYR A 217 1.87 15.95 17.55
C TYR A 217 2.95 16.66 18.38
N ARG A 218 2.73 17.93 18.78
CA ARG A 218 3.66 18.68 19.62
C ARG A 218 3.85 18.01 20.97
N ASP A 219 2.76 17.58 21.60
CA ASP A 219 2.80 16.93 22.89
C ASP A 219 3.56 15.60 22.84
N LEU A 220 3.40 14.83 21.77
CA LEU A 220 4.08 13.55 21.57
C LEU A 220 5.57 13.69 21.25
N PHE A 221 5.96 14.65 20.43
CA PHE A 221 7.30 14.68 19.85
C PHE A 221 8.18 15.85 20.29
N HIS A 222 7.61 16.92 20.88
CA HIS A 222 8.35 18.13 21.22
C HIS A 222 8.17 18.59 22.70
N ALA A 223 7.34 17.91 23.50
CA ALA A 223 7.21 18.22 24.92
C ALA A 223 8.37 17.60 25.73
N GLU A 224 8.56 18.07 26.96
CA GLU A 224 9.52 17.52 27.92
C GLU A 224 9.11 16.10 28.39
N GLY A 225 10.06 15.38 28.98
CA GLY A 225 9.86 14.03 29.49
C GLY A 225 10.13 12.92 28.46
N ASN A 226 10.01 11.68 28.88
CA ASN A 226 10.20 10.54 27.97
C ASN A 226 8.95 10.28 27.10
N PHE A 227 9.15 9.58 25.98
CA PHE A 227 8.07 9.35 25.01
C PHE A 227 6.88 8.59 25.61
N SER A 228 7.11 7.60 26.45
CA SER A 228 6.05 6.80 27.08
C SER A 228 5.18 7.64 28.02
N GLU A 229 5.79 8.55 28.78
CA GLU A 229 5.08 9.50 29.64
C GLU A 229 4.21 10.45 28.81
N ARG A 230 4.74 10.97 27.72
CA ARG A 230 3.99 11.84 26.79
C ARG A 230 2.79 11.13 26.19
N VAL A 231 2.96 9.88 25.73
CA VAL A 231 1.85 9.05 25.23
C VAL A 231 0.80 8.82 26.32
N ALA A 232 1.22 8.47 27.54
CA ALA A 232 0.30 8.27 28.66
C ALA A 232 -0.42 9.56 29.06
N SER A 233 0.28 10.70 29.02
CA SER A 233 -0.30 12.02 29.32
C SER A 233 -1.36 12.43 28.30
N LEU A 234 -1.08 12.28 27.01
CA LEU A 234 -2.05 12.57 25.95
C LEU A 234 -3.29 11.67 26.05
N ALA A 235 -3.09 10.40 26.34
CA ALA A 235 -4.18 9.45 26.51
C ALA A 235 -5.08 9.72 27.72
N ARG A 236 -4.51 10.22 28.83
CA ARG A 236 -5.31 10.59 30.02
C ARG A 236 -6.23 11.78 29.80
N ARG A 237 -5.99 12.58 28.77
CA ARG A 237 -6.88 13.70 28.38
C ARG A 237 -8.16 13.23 27.69
N ASP A 238 -8.27 11.93 27.41
CA ASP A 238 -9.40 11.28 26.77
C ASP A 238 -9.82 12.03 25.49
N PRO A 239 -8.93 12.10 24.48
CA PRO A 239 -9.21 12.86 23.28
C PRO A 239 -10.42 12.27 22.54
N ASP A 240 -11.31 13.12 22.08
CA ASP A 240 -12.50 12.77 21.30
C ASP A 240 -12.30 12.87 19.79
N ASP A 241 -11.20 13.50 19.35
CA ASP A 241 -10.87 13.59 17.91
C ASP A 241 -10.42 12.21 17.37
N PRO A 242 -11.12 11.65 16.37
CA PRO A 242 -10.83 10.32 15.83
C PRO A 242 -9.41 10.17 15.28
N ARG A 243 -8.83 11.25 14.75
CA ARG A 243 -7.47 11.22 14.21
C ARG A 243 -6.42 11.17 15.31
N VAL A 244 -6.65 11.86 16.41
CA VAL A 244 -5.77 11.77 17.59
C VAL A 244 -5.85 10.37 18.19
N ILE A 245 -7.03 9.79 18.29
CA ILE A 245 -7.24 8.41 18.73
C ILE A 245 -6.48 7.44 17.81
N ALA A 246 -6.62 7.59 16.49
CA ALA A 246 -5.91 6.74 15.52
C ALA A 246 -4.38 6.80 15.69
N VAL A 247 -3.81 7.98 15.98
CA VAL A 247 -2.37 8.13 16.27
C VAL A 247 -2.00 7.42 17.57
N LEU A 248 -2.77 7.57 18.64
CA LEU A 248 -2.53 6.90 19.92
C LEU A 248 -2.61 5.37 19.80
N ASP A 249 -3.63 4.88 19.12
CA ASP A 249 -3.84 3.45 18.89
C ASP A 249 -2.69 2.86 18.08
N PHE A 250 -2.27 3.57 17.02
CA PHE A 250 -1.11 3.16 16.22
C PHE A 250 0.16 3.09 17.08
N ILE A 251 0.42 4.08 17.92
CA ILE A 251 1.60 4.12 18.79
C ILE A 251 1.58 3.00 19.84
N ARG A 252 0.43 2.58 20.31
CA ARG A 252 0.29 1.56 21.36
C ARG A 252 0.33 0.12 20.87
N ARG A 253 0.20 -0.11 19.56
CA ARG A 253 0.28 -1.45 19.00
C ARG A 253 1.64 -2.07 19.22
N GLU A 254 1.65 -3.39 19.35
CA GLU A 254 2.88 -4.16 19.19
C GLU A 254 3.38 -4.01 17.75
N ARG A 255 4.68 -3.82 17.57
CA ARG A 255 5.28 -3.57 16.25
C ARG A 255 6.62 -4.26 16.09
N ARG A 256 6.95 -4.57 14.84
CA ARG A 256 8.25 -5.15 14.48
C ARG A 256 9.33 -4.08 14.23
N ARG A 257 8.93 -2.85 13.92
CA ARG A 257 9.82 -1.73 13.62
C ARG A 257 9.65 -0.61 14.64
N PRO A 258 10.71 0.14 14.94
CA PRO A 258 10.57 1.35 15.74
C PRO A 258 9.70 2.39 15.02
N LEU A 259 9.20 3.37 15.77
CA LEU A 259 8.54 4.53 15.19
C LEU A 259 9.55 5.49 14.57
N CYS A 260 9.26 5.95 13.36
CA CYS A 260 9.94 7.10 12.79
C CYS A 260 9.70 8.34 13.66
N ARG A 261 10.77 9.03 14.03
CA ARG A 261 10.75 10.19 14.92
C ARG A 261 11.33 11.42 14.23
N PRO A 262 11.01 12.64 14.72
CA PRO A 262 11.74 13.82 14.30
C PRO A 262 13.25 13.67 14.55
N GLU A 263 14.03 14.42 13.79
CA GLU A 263 15.47 14.55 14.09
C GLU A 263 15.65 15.13 15.51
N ALA A 264 16.57 14.59 16.28
CA ALA A 264 16.87 15.14 17.58
C ALA A 264 17.46 16.56 17.38
N SER A 265 16.82 17.55 17.97
CA SER A 265 17.26 18.96 17.99
C SER A 265 18.52 19.12 18.82
#